data_889a64be36d1ddd6e9d10174f5773151
#
_entry.id   889a64be36d1ddd6e9d10174f5773151
#
_cell.length_a   1.000
_cell.length_b   1.000
_cell.length_c   1.000
_cell.angle_alpha   90.00
_cell.angle_beta   90.00
_cell.angle_gamma   90.00
#
_symmetry.space_group_name_H-M   'P 1'
#
loop_
_entity.id
_entity.type
_entity.pdbx_description
1 polymer ?
#
loop_
_entity_poly.entity_id
_entity_poly.type
_entity_poly.pdbx_seq_one_letter_code
_entity_poly.pdbx_strand_id
1 'polypeptide(L)'
;AFADDSPIPDDATEYGSVTVKYSPAGGSGIRPAWITGSHTVNVAGGTWSYGTNSKVVYSNFHHPSRCHGSSARTYNRLITARSSKTAAGKWSYAQVRRSTDTNEAFYWFC
;
A
#
# COMPACT_ATOMS: atom_id res chain seq x y z
N ALA A 1 -3.12 22.33 4.90
CA ALA A 1 -4.29 22.08 4.10
C ALA A 1 -4.04 21.04 3.05
N PHE A 2 -2.83 20.86 2.69
CA PHE A 2 -2.55 19.98 1.59
C PHE A 2 -2.04 18.65 2.06
N ALA A 3 -1.88 18.52 3.33
CA ALA A 3 -1.41 17.26 3.88
C ALA A 3 -2.37 16.13 3.60
N ASP A 4 -3.62 16.44 3.36
CA ASP A 4 -4.61 15.41 3.14
C ASP A 4 -4.34 14.59 1.89
N ASP A 5 -3.60 15.16 0.95
CA ASP A 5 -3.31 14.43 -0.27
C ASP A 5 -2.07 13.57 -0.16
N SER A 6 -1.37 13.69 0.94
CA SER A 6 -0.17 12.91 1.10
C SER A 6 -0.50 11.50 1.56
N PRO A 7 0.17 10.50 1.00
CA PRO A 7 -0.02 9.14 1.50
C PRO A 7 0.56 8.93 2.88
N ILE A 8 1.43 9.83 3.34
CA ILE A 8 2.09 9.71 4.63
C ILE A 8 1.67 10.88 5.51
N PRO A 9 1.16 10.62 6.71
CA PRO A 9 0.81 11.71 7.62
C PRO A 9 2.02 12.55 7.99
N ASP A 10 1.78 13.83 8.23
CA ASP A 10 2.87 14.74 8.59
C ASP A 10 3.60 14.31 9.84
N ASP A 11 2.89 13.69 10.77
CA ASP A 11 3.48 13.31 12.04
C ASP A 11 3.96 11.86 12.06
N ALA A 12 4.04 11.22 10.91
CA ALA A 12 4.59 9.87 10.86
C ALA A 12 6.07 9.93 11.22
N THR A 13 6.49 8.96 12.02
CA THR A 13 7.90 8.93 12.45
C THR A 13 8.75 8.10 11.52
N GLU A 14 8.13 7.24 10.75
CA GLU A 14 8.85 6.30 9.90
C GLU A 14 7.89 5.78 8.86
N TYR A 15 8.36 5.49 7.65
CA TYR A 15 7.49 4.91 6.64
C TYR A 15 8.30 4.16 5.59
N GLY A 16 7.61 3.33 4.82
CA GLY A 16 8.19 2.67 3.68
C GLY A 16 7.19 2.62 2.55
N SER A 17 7.68 2.42 1.35
CA SER A 17 6.83 2.40 0.16
C SER A 17 7.34 1.40 -0.86
N VAL A 18 6.43 1.01 -1.75
CA VAL A 18 6.77 0.15 -2.86
C VAL A 18 5.92 0.56 -4.06
N THR A 19 6.49 0.46 -5.24
CA THR A 19 5.77 0.68 -6.47
C THR A 19 5.28 -0.65 -6.99
N VAL A 20 3.98 -0.72 -7.27
CA VAL A 20 3.35 -1.93 -7.76
C VAL A 20 2.81 -1.65 -9.15
N LYS A 21 3.34 -2.33 -10.14
CA LYS A 21 2.86 -2.15 -11.50
C LYS A 21 1.85 -3.21 -11.84
N TYR A 22 0.82 -2.80 -12.54
CA TYR A 22 -0.18 -3.72 -13.00
C TYR A 22 0.14 -4.14 -14.43
N SER A 23 0.04 -5.43 -14.68
CA SER A 23 0.21 -5.95 -16.02
C SER A 23 -0.90 -6.93 -16.30
N PRO A 24 -1.66 -6.72 -17.36
CA PRO A 24 -2.70 -7.66 -17.71
C PRO A 24 -2.13 -9.05 -17.93
N ALA A 25 -2.85 -10.03 -17.49
CA ALA A 25 -2.37 -11.38 -17.54
C ALA A 25 -2.14 -11.88 -18.95
N GLY A 26 -2.86 -11.40 -19.88
CA GLY A 26 -2.77 -11.94 -21.21
C GLY A 26 -1.55 -11.55 -21.99
N GLY A 27 -0.65 -10.92 -21.37
CA GLY A 27 0.48 -10.48 -22.13
C GLY A 27 1.14 -11.65 -22.81
N SER A 28 2.30 -11.62 -23.02
CA SER A 28 3.06 -12.46 -23.91
C SER A 28 3.24 -13.90 -23.45
N GLY A 29 2.56 -14.33 -22.47
CA GLY A 29 2.79 -15.67 -21.99
C GLY A 29 3.88 -15.77 -20.95
N ILE A 30 4.67 -14.77 -20.85
CA ILE A 30 5.65 -14.69 -19.77
C ILE A 30 5.10 -13.74 -18.76
N ARG A 31 4.88 -14.22 -17.57
CA ARG A 31 4.30 -13.38 -16.55
C ARG A 31 5.22 -13.25 -15.38
N PRO A 32 5.75 -12.09 -15.17
CA PRO A 32 6.48 -11.86 -13.95
C PRO A 32 5.50 -11.96 -12.79
N ALA A 33 5.71 -12.89 -11.93
CA ALA A 33 4.81 -13.09 -10.82
C ALA A 33 4.73 -11.88 -9.91
N TRP A 34 5.71 -11.04 -9.95
CA TRP A 34 5.74 -9.89 -9.08
C TRP A 34 4.80 -8.76 -9.49
N ILE A 35 4.20 -8.85 -10.65
CA ILE A 35 3.38 -7.77 -11.16
C ILE A 35 1.98 -7.80 -10.63
N THR A 36 1.45 -8.97 -10.43
CA THR A 36 0.06 -9.10 -9.99
C THR A 36 -0.01 -9.93 -8.75
N GLY A 37 -1.12 -9.79 -8.04
CA GLY A 37 -1.36 -10.59 -6.86
C GLY A 37 -0.83 -9.96 -5.61
N SER A 38 -0.79 -10.72 -4.57
CA SER A 38 -0.45 -10.27 -3.24
C SER A 38 0.98 -10.57 -2.89
N HIS A 39 1.55 -9.68 -2.14
CA HIS A 39 2.88 -9.88 -1.55
C HIS A 39 2.75 -9.65 -0.05
N THR A 40 3.42 -10.47 0.71
CA THR A 40 3.45 -10.31 2.17
C THR A 40 4.89 -10.38 2.61
N VAL A 41 5.33 -9.35 3.31
CA VAL A 41 6.72 -9.27 3.74
C VAL A 41 6.76 -8.84 5.21
N ASN A 42 7.82 -9.19 5.87
CA ASN A 42 8.08 -8.72 7.22
C ASN A 42 8.97 -7.51 7.14
N VAL A 43 8.52 -6.41 7.69
CA VAL A 43 9.30 -5.18 7.64
C VAL A 43 9.14 -4.43 8.96
N ALA A 44 10.22 -3.88 9.45
CA ALA A 44 10.22 -3.02 10.63
C ALA A 44 9.53 -3.67 11.85
N GLY A 45 9.60 -4.98 11.95
CA GLY A 45 8.99 -5.70 13.06
C GLY A 45 7.53 -6.03 12.87
N GLY A 46 6.95 -5.69 11.75
CA GLY A 46 5.56 -5.98 11.47
C GLY A 46 5.39 -6.81 10.21
N THR A 47 4.14 -6.92 9.76
CA THR A 47 3.80 -7.68 8.56
C THR A 47 3.05 -6.78 7.61
N TRP A 48 3.52 -6.68 6.39
CA TRP A 48 2.95 -5.79 5.38
C TRP A 48 2.49 -6.62 4.20
N SER A 49 1.20 -6.51 3.90
CA SER A 49 0.59 -7.21 2.77
C SER A 49 0.11 -6.17 1.77
N TYR A 50 0.62 -6.22 0.57
CA TYR A 50 0.27 -5.23 -0.44
C TYR A 50 0.17 -5.91 -1.80
N GLY A 51 -0.45 -5.20 -2.74
CA GLY A 51 -0.54 -5.72 -4.08
C GLY A 51 -1.68 -5.11 -4.85
N THR A 52 -1.97 -5.71 -5.97
CA THR A 52 -3.10 -5.31 -6.81
C THR A 52 -3.93 -6.51 -7.14
N ASN A 53 -5.20 -6.26 -7.41
CA ASN A 53 -6.08 -7.26 -8.00
C ASN A 53 -6.73 -6.62 -9.21
N SER A 54 -7.83 -7.18 -9.69
CA SER A 54 -8.47 -6.64 -10.87
C SER A 54 -9.09 -5.27 -10.66
N LYS A 55 -9.20 -4.81 -9.43
CA LYS A 55 -9.92 -3.58 -9.14
C LYS A 55 -9.13 -2.56 -8.35
N VAL A 56 -8.34 -2.98 -7.40
CA VAL A 56 -7.71 -2.06 -6.44
C VAL A 56 -6.23 -2.35 -6.26
N VAL A 57 -5.54 -1.33 -5.79
CA VAL A 57 -4.23 -1.50 -5.16
C VAL A 57 -4.48 -1.37 -3.66
N TYR A 58 -3.85 -2.21 -2.88
CA TYR A 58 -4.10 -2.22 -1.44
C TYR A 58 -2.80 -2.27 -0.66
N SER A 59 -2.88 -1.83 0.58
CA SER A 59 -1.76 -1.87 1.51
C SER A 59 -2.33 -2.13 2.90
N ASN A 60 -1.98 -3.25 3.48
CA ASN A 60 -2.44 -3.65 4.80
C ASN A 60 -1.23 -3.89 5.68
N PHE A 61 -1.22 -3.32 6.85
CA PHE A 61 -0.04 -3.41 7.71
C PHE A 61 -0.44 -3.77 9.13
N HIS A 62 0.26 -4.71 9.69
CA HIS A 62 0.06 -5.15 11.07
C HIS A 62 1.36 -4.94 11.83
N HIS A 63 1.28 -4.39 13.02
CA HIS A 63 2.44 -4.29 13.87
C HIS A 63 2.03 -4.66 15.30
N PRO A 64 2.80 -5.54 15.95
CA PRO A 64 2.39 -6.04 17.26
C PRO A 64 2.54 -5.03 18.38
N SER A 65 3.38 -4.04 18.23
CA SER A 65 3.71 -3.17 19.36
C SER A 65 3.69 -1.68 19.08
N ARG A 66 3.48 -1.26 17.83
CA ARG A 66 3.53 0.17 17.49
C ARG A 66 2.27 0.64 16.82
N CYS A 67 1.92 1.88 17.10
CA CYS A 67 0.87 2.58 16.36
C CYS A 67 1.31 2.73 14.92
N HIS A 68 0.45 2.45 13.97
CA HIS A 68 0.82 2.38 12.58
C HIS A 68 -0.36 2.65 11.66
N GLY A 69 -0.08 2.71 10.38
CA GLY A 69 -1.11 2.83 9.38
C GLY A 69 -0.58 2.39 8.03
N SER A 70 -1.44 2.45 7.04
CA SER A 70 -1.09 2.11 5.67
C SER A 70 -1.77 3.05 4.70
N SER A 71 -1.23 3.09 3.47
CA SER A 71 -1.77 3.95 2.42
C SER A 71 -1.59 3.28 1.07
N ALA A 72 -2.45 3.66 0.14
CA ALA A 72 -2.34 3.20 -1.23
C ALA A 72 -2.64 4.38 -2.15
N ARG A 73 -1.96 4.44 -3.27
CA ARG A 73 -2.11 5.57 -4.18
C ARG A 73 -2.02 5.08 -5.62
N THR A 74 -2.89 5.63 -6.47
CA THR A 74 -2.79 5.41 -7.90
C THR A 74 -2.02 6.57 -8.51
N TYR A 75 -1.05 6.26 -9.32
CA TYR A 75 -0.19 7.30 -9.85
C TYR A 75 -0.88 8.15 -10.90
N ASN A 76 -1.59 7.51 -11.81
CA ASN A 76 -2.26 8.23 -12.88
C ASN A 76 -3.25 9.25 -12.40
N ARG A 77 -3.97 8.93 -11.37
CA ARG A 77 -5.08 9.76 -10.94
C ARG A 77 -4.79 10.51 -9.67
N LEU A 78 -3.64 10.24 -9.10
CA LEU A 78 -3.24 10.88 -7.86
C LEU A 78 -4.28 10.68 -6.76
N ILE A 79 -4.99 9.56 -6.80
CA ILE A 79 -5.96 9.25 -5.77
C ILE A 79 -5.25 8.50 -4.67
N THR A 80 -5.44 8.95 -3.45
CA THR A 80 -4.76 8.40 -2.29
C THR A 80 -5.78 7.96 -1.26
N ALA A 81 -5.61 6.75 -0.75
CA ALA A 81 -6.37 6.27 0.39
C ALA A 81 -5.40 6.07 1.54
N ARG A 82 -5.79 6.50 2.73
CA ARG A 82 -4.93 6.41 3.90
C ARG A 82 -5.76 5.91 5.06
N SER A 83 -5.26 4.89 5.76
CA SER A 83 -5.96 4.37 6.93
C SER A 83 -5.90 5.39 8.05
N SER A 84 -6.74 5.23 9.05
CA SER A 84 -6.57 5.96 10.28
C SER A 84 -5.41 5.38 11.06
N LYS A 85 -4.97 6.08 12.09
CA LYS A 85 -3.95 5.54 12.98
C LYS A 85 -4.50 4.29 13.63
N THR A 86 -3.73 3.23 13.60
CA THR A 86 -4.17 1.91 14.02
C THR A 86 -3.36 1.47 15.22
N ALA A 87 -4.04 0.97 16.22
CA ALA A 87 -3.39 0.56 17.46
C ALA A 87 -2.53 -0.68 17.23
N ALA A 88 -1.51 -0.82 18.07
CA ALA A 88 -0.68 -2.02 18.06
C ALA A 88 -1.54 -3.27 18.15
N GLY A 89 -1.12 -4.31 17.44
CA GLY A 89 -1.82 -5.58 17.44
C GLY A 89 -2.97 -5.68 16.46
N LYS A 90 -3.23 -4.62 15.70
CA LYS A 90 -4.33 -4.64 14.74
C LYS A 90 -3.81 -4.37 13.34
N TRP A 91 -4.59 -4.77 12.35
CA TRP A 91 -4.27 -4.50 10.95
C TRP A 91 -4.81 -3.14 10.54
N SER A 92 -4.01 -2.39 9.82
CA SER A 92 -4.50 -1.19 9.13
C SER A 92 -4.74 -1.57 7.68
N TYR A 93 -5.75 -0.95 7.07
CA TYR A 93 -6.15 -1.27 5.71
C TYR A 93 -6.29 0.00 4.90
N ALA A 94 -5.76 -0.03 3.70
CA ALA A 94 -5.95 1.04 2.74
C ALA A 94 -6.07 0.43 1.35
N GLN A 95 -7.01 0.92 0.57
CA GLN A 95 -7.14 0.48 -0.80
C GLN A 95 -7.77 1.57 -1.64
N VAL A 96 -7.43 1.58 -2.91
CA VAL A 96 -7.96 2.55 -3.84
C VAL A 96 -8.00 1.88 -5.20
N ARG A 97 -8.89 2.35 -6.07
CA ARG A 97 -8.97 1.79 -7.41
C ARG A 97 -7.59 1.91 -8.07
N ARG A 98 -7.09 0.81 -8.59
CA ARG A 98 -5.77 0.81 -9.19
C ARG A 98 -5.74 1.55 -10.53
N SER A 99 -4.59 2.05 -10.88
CA SER A 99 -4.37 2.51 -12.24
C SER A 99 -4.00 1.32 -13.10
N THR A 100 -3.98 1.53 -14.40
CA THR A 100 -3.59 0.48 -15.32
C THR A 100 -2.09 0.38 -15.48
N ASP A 101 -1.36 1.18 -14.78
CA ASP A 101 0.09 1.23 -14.92
C ASP A 101 0.75 1.17 -13.56
N THR A 102 1.01 2.30 -12.95
CA THR A 102 1.80 2.36 -11.74
C THR A 102 0.93 2.69 -10.54
N ASN A 103 1.15 1.95 -9.47
CA ASN A 103 0.45 2.14 -8.21
C ASN A 103 1.48 2.10 -7.10
N GLU A 104 1.14 2.64 -5.95
CA GLU A 104 2.06 2.66 -4.81
C GLU A 104 1.35 2.21 -3.55
N ALA A 105 2.07 1.49 -2.72
CA ALA A 105 1.59 1.06 -1.42
C ALA A 105 2.58 1.56 -0.37
N PHE A 106 2.06 1.93 0.78
CA PHE A 106 2.86 2.52 1.85
C PHE A 106 2.47 1.93 3.19
N TYR A 107 3.42 1.87 4.10
CA TYR A 107 3.14 1.70 5.52
C TYR A 107 3.83 2.85 6.26
N TRP A 108 3.31 3.16 7.44
CA TRP A 108 3.89 4.24 8.23
C TRP A 108 3.61 4.01 9.71
N PHE A 109 4.39 4.67 10.54
CA PHE A 109 4.23 4.61 11.99
C PHE A 109 3.84 5.98 12.53
N CYS A 110 3.04 5.97 13.56
CA CYS A 110 2.59 7.21 14.20
C CYS A 110 3.72 7.96 14.89
#